data_cee2dac0bccb0d17b0e8d407481da845
#
_entry.id   cee2dac0bccb0d17b0e8d407481da845
#
_cell.length_a   1.000
_cell.length_b   1.000
_cell.length_c   1.000
_cell.angle_alpha   90.00
_cell.angle_beta   90.00
_cell.angle_gamma   90.00
#
_symmetry.space_group_name_H-M   'P 1'
#
loop_
_entity.id
_entity.type
_entity.pdbx_description
1 polymer ?
#
loop_
_entity_poly.entity_id
_entity_poly.type
_entity_poly.pdbx_seq_one_letter_code
_entity_poly.pdbx_strand_id
1 'polypeptide(L)'
;MDLGIAGKTALVAASTGGLGLAVARALAAEGVRVAIVGRRRDRAKEIVAELQAAYGTGSFGTSGFDAVAIEADLTTPEGIESAVEQTIADLGPIDILVLNGPGPKPGAAATLSSEDIAAAFDLLVKPQHALVSHVLPGMRERRWGRILAIGSSGVTAPLPNLAVSNTGRAALAGYLKTLAAEVALDEVTVNLLLPGRIATERVTQLDHAAAKRRGTTLEDIQLESRKTIPARRYGEPAEFGAPAAFLCSAPASYITGVALRCDGGLIRSL
;
A
#
# COMPACT_ATOMS: atom_id res chain seq x y z
N MET A 1 -18.67 7.42 -10.34
CA MET A 1 -18.60 8.37 -9.17
C MET A 1 -17.39 9.23 -9.43
N ASP A 2 -17.52 10.53 -9.38
CA ASP A 2 -16.36 11.42 -9.39
C ASP A 2 -15.68 11.34 -8.02
N LEU A 3 -14.39 10.99 -7.99
CA LEU A 3 -13.60 10.88 -6.77
C LEU A 3 -13.01 12.24 -6.32
N GLY A 4 -13.09 13.30 -7.13
CA GLY A 4 -12.63 14.65 -6.80
C GLY A 4 -11.13 14.72 -6.49
N ILE A 5 -10.30 13.89 -7.12
CA ILE A 5 -8.84 13.80 -6.88
C ILE A 5 -8.00 14.02 -8.15
N ALA A 6 -8.63 14.33 -9.27
CA ALA A 6 -7.90 14.69 -10.49
C ALA A 6 -6.95 15.87 -10.23
N GLY A 7 -5.70 15.77 -10.72
CA GLY A 7 -4.66 16.77 -10.50
C GLY A 7 -3.98 16.75 -9.13
N LYS A 8 -4.44 15.92 -8.18
CA LYS A 8 -3.73 15.66 -6.91
C LYS A 8 -2.42 14.92 -7.16
N THR A 9 -1.47 15.02 -6.24
CA THR A 9 -0.17 14.34 -6.30
C THR A 9 -0.12 13.19 -5.31
N ALA A 10 0.23 12.00 -5.79
CA ALA A 10 0.41 10.80 -4.95
C ALA A 10 1.85 10.30 -4.97
N LEU A 11 2.41 10.07 -3.77
CA LEU A 11 3.57 9.22 -3.58
C LEU A 11 3.10 7.82 -3.23
N VAL A 12 3.39 6.83 -4.10
CA VAL A 12 3.04 5.44 -3.85
C VAL A 12 4.30 4.62 -3.56
N ALA A 13 4.51 4.29 -2.29
CA ALA A 13 5.68 3.55 -1.84
C ALA A 13 5.69 2.12 -2.38
N ALA A 14 6.88 1.61 -2.77
CA ALA A 14 7.09 0.26 -3.29
C ALA A 14 6.09 -0.12 -4.40
N SER A 15 5.89 0.76 -5.38
CA SER A 15 4.85 0.66 -6.43
C SER A 15 5.33 0.06 -7.75
N THR A 16 6.55 -0.50 -7.81
CA THR A 16 7.06 -1.17 -9.02
C THR A 16 6.46 -2.57 -9.25
N GLY A 17 5.43 -2.96 -8.48
CA GLY A 17 4.71 -4.22 -8.63
C GLY A 17 3.66 -4.45 -7.54
N GLY A 18 2.94 -5.56 -7.64
CA GLY A 18 1.99 -6.01 -6.63
C GLY A 18 0.88 -5.02 -6.29
N LEU A 19 0.54 -4.93 -5.01
CA LEU A 19 -0.56 -4.06 -4.54
C LEU A 19 -0.23 -2.57 -4.68
N GLY A 20 1.03 -2.17 -4.48
CA GLY A 20 1.45 -0.78 -4.69
C GLY A 20 1.19 -0.32 -6.13
N LEU A 21 1.54 -1.16 -7.12
CA LEU A 21 1.26 -0.87 -8.53
C LEU A 21 -0.25 -0.84 -8.82
N ALA A 22 -1.03 -1.74 -8.20
CA ALA A 22 -2.49 -1.75 -8.36
C ALA A 22 -3.12 -0.43 -7.87
N VAL A 23 -2.67 0.07 -6.71
CA VAL A 23 -3.12 1.36 -6.18
C VAL A 23 -2.66 2.52 -7.08
N ALA A 24 -1.39 2.51 -7.52
CA ALA A 24 -0.89 3.54 -8.43
C ALA A 24 -1.69 3.63 -9.73
N ARG A 25 -2.04 2.49 -10.33
CA ARG A 25 -2.89 2.43 -11.53
C ARG A 25 -4.30 2.95 -11.27
N ALA A 26 -4.89 2.60 -10.13
CA ALA A 26 -6.23 3.08 -9.78
C ALA A 26 -6.26 4.59 -9.56
N LEU A 27 -5.25 5.16 -8.89
CA LEU A 27 -5.11 6.60 -8.72
C LEU A 27 -4.86 7.32 -10.05
N ALA A 28 -4.00 6.77 -10.91
CA ALA A 28 -3.73 7.31 -12.24
C ALA A 28 -4.99 7.34 -13.12
N ALA A 29 -5.83 6.30 -13.04
CA ALA A 29 -7.11 6.24 -13.75
C ALA A 29 -8.09 7.33 -13.32
N GLU A 30 -7.92 7.90 -12.14
CA GLU A 30 -8.70 9.04 -11.62
C GLU A 30 -8.01 10.40 -11.87
N GLY A 31 -6.97 10.43 -12.72
CA GLY A 31 -6.25 11.65 -13.06
C GLY A 31 -5.28 12.17 -11.99
N VAL A 32 -4.89 11.34 -11.03
CA VAL A 32 -3.89 11.69 -10.01
C VAL A 32 -2.49 11.60 -10.60
N ARG A 33 -1.65 12.61 -10.40
CA ARG A 33 -0.22 12.58 -10.73
C ARG A 33 0.50 11.64 -9.79
N VAL A 34 1.26 10.66 -10.31
CA VAL A 34 1.74 9.54 -9.50
C VAL A 34 3.25 9.39 -9.55
N ALA A 35 3.90 9.40 -8.38
CA ALA A 35 5.29 8.98 -8.23
C ALA A 35 5.34 7.45 -8.01
N ILE A 36 5.96 6.74 -8.96
CA ILE A 36 6.24 5.31 -8.89
C ILE A 36 7.60 5.12 -8.22
N VAL A 37 7.58 4.67 -6.97
CA VAL A 37 8.77 4.60 -6.13
C VAL A 37 9.18 3.16 -5.86
N GLY A 38 10.47 2.85 -6.03
CA GLY A 38 11.05 1.55 -5.69
C GLY A 38 12.48 1.39 -6.16
N ARG A 39 13.12 0.29 -5.80
CA ARG A 39 14.52 0.00 -6.11
C ARG A 39 14.80 -0.41 -7.55
N ARG A 40 13.76 -0.72 -8.33
CA ARG A 40 13.85 -1.19 -9.73
C ARG A 40 13.57 -0.03 -10.67
N ARG A 41 14.61 0.77 -10.97
CA ARG A 41 14.49 1.98 -11.78
C ARG A 41 13.87 1.74 -13.15
N ASP A 42 14.37 0.74 -13.88
CA ASP A 42 13.88 0.47 -15.23
C ASP A 42 12.42 0.02 -15.22
N ARG A 43 12.04 -0.83 -14.24
CA ARG A 43 10.63 -1.22 -14.08
C ARG A 43 9.73 -0.03 -13.72
N ALA A 44 10.21 0.90 -12.91
CA ALA A 44 9.47 2.13 -12.61
C ALA A 44 9.25 2.99 -13.87
N LYS A 45 10.28 3.14 -14.73
CA LYS A 45 10.17 3.85 -16.01
C LYS A 45 9.21 3.18 -16.97
N GLU A 46 9.23 1.85 -17.09
CA GLU A 46 8.27 1.10 -17.91
C GLU A 46 6.83 1.38 -17.45
N ILE A 47 6.58 1.32 -16.13
CA ILE A 47 5.26 1.59 -15.56
C ILE A 47 4.82 3.02 -15.84
N VAL A 48 5.70 3.99 -15.68
CA VAL A 48 5.40 5.39 -16.01
C VAL A 48 5.01 5.54 -17.48
N ALA A 49 5.75 4.92 -18.40
CA ALA A 49 5.41 4.91 -19.82
C ALA A 49 4.05 4.25 -20.10
N GLU A 50 3.75 3.10 -19.42
CA GLU A 50 2.43 2.45 -19.51
C GLU A 50 1.31 3.40 -19.06
N LEU A 51 1.50 4.10 -17.92
CA LEU A 51 0.50 5.03 -17.35
C LEU A 51 0.31 6.25 -18.25
N GLN A 52 1.40 6.83 -18.78
CA GLN A 52 1.34 7.95 -19.70
C GLN A 52 0.65 7.59 -21.02
N ALA A 53 0.89 6.40 -21.55
CA ALA A 53 0.19 5.89 -22.72
C ALA A 53 -1.31 5.69 -22.49
N ALA A 54 -1.69 5.23 -21.28
CA ALA A 54 -3.07 4.96 -20.95
C ALA A 54 -3.88 6.23 -20.61
N TYR A 55 -3.26 7.23 -19.98
CA TYR A 55 -3.97 8.37 -19.37
C TYR A 55 -3.43 9.75 -19.81
N GLY A 56 -2.30 9.82 -20.53
CA GLY A 56 -1.60 11.06 -20.88
C GLY A 56 -2.32 11.99 -21.86
N THR A 57 -3.32 11.50 -22.57
CA THR A 57 -4.01 12.25 -23.66
C THR A 57 -5.32 12.91 -23.22
N GLY A 58 -5.32 13.61 -22.07
CA GLY A 58 -6.37 14.59 -21.80
C GLY A 58 -7.78 14.08 -21.51
N SER A 59 -7.94 12.86 -21.03
CA SER A 59 -9.27 12.28 -20.70
C SER A 59 -10.03 13.02 -19.59
N PHE A 60 -9.38 13.94 -18.87
CA PHE A 60 -9.95 14.61 -17.67
C PHE A 60 -10.08 16.14 -17.79
N GLY A 61 -9.91 16.74 -18.97
CA GLY A 61 -10.12 18.18 -19.17
C GLY A 61 -9.16 19.10 -18.40
N THR A 62 -8.14 18.55 -17.74
CA THR A 62 -7.08 19.27 -17.03
C THR A 62 -5.75 19.08 -17.77
N SER A 63 -4.81 19.99 -17.56
CA SER A 63 -3.45 19.91 -18.09
C SER A 63 -2.79 18.58 -17.71
N GLY A 64 -2.71 17.64 -18.65
CA GLY A 64 -2.01 16.37 -18.69
C GLY A 64 -1.84 15.57 -17.41
N PHE A 65 -2.23 14.30 -17.44
CA PHE A 65 -1.76 13.30 -16.47
C PHE A 65 -0.22 13.26 -16.49
N ASP A 66 0.39 13.23 -15.32
CA ASP A 66 1.84 13.13 -15.17
C ASP A 66 2.22 12.01 -14.20
N ALA A 67 3.32 11.34 -14.47
CA ALA A 67 3.87 10.31 -13.62
C ALA A 67 5.40 10.32 -13.68
N VAL A 68 6.04 10.07 -12.55
CA VAL A 68 7.51 10.04 -12.44
C VAL A 68 7.99 8.72 -11.86
N ALA A 69 9.16 8.27 -12.31
CA ALA A 69 9.84 7.08 -11.85
C ALA A 69 10.97 7.46 -10.90
N ILE A 70 10.85 7.08 -9.64
CA ILE A 70 11.83 7.40 -8.59
C ILE A 70 12.49 6.11 -8.11
N GLU A 71 13.82 6.05 -8.26
CA GLU A 71 14.62 4.98 -7.67
C GLU A 71 14.98 5.34 -6.24
N ALA A 72 14.43 4.58 -5.28
CA ALA A 72 14.75 4.78 -3.87
C ALA A 72 14.63 3.46 -3.07
N ASP A 73 15.53 3.28 -2.12
CA ASP A 73 15.38 2.26 -1.08
C ASP A 73 14.68 2.88 0.13
N LEU A 74 13.39 2.64 0.25
CA LEU A 74 12.57 3.17 1.34
C LEU A 74 12.85 2.50 2.70
N THR A 75 13.85 1.64 2.81
CA THR A 75 14.33 1.12 4.10
C THR A 75 15.44 1.96 4.70
N THR A 76 15.93 2.97 3.96
CA THR A 76 16.98 3.90 4.41
C THR A 76 16.42 5.31 4.55
N PRO A 77 16.92 6.11 5.53
CA PRO A 77 16.52 7.51 5.68
C PRO A 77 16.75 8.34 4.41
N GLU A 78 17.91 8.18 3.77
CA GLU A 78 18.31 8.91 2.57
C GLU A 78 17.39 8.58 1.37
N GLY A 79 16.99 7.32 1.25
CA GLY A 79 16.06 6.89 0.20
C GLY A 79 14.65 7.44 0.41
N ILE A 80 14.19 7.56 1.67
CA ILE A 80 12.91 8.15 2.02
C ILE A 80 12.92 9.66 1.69
N GLU A 81 13.92 10.39 2.16
CA GLU A 81 14.08 11.83 1.92
C GLU A 81 14.12 12.11 0.41
N SER A 82 14.99 11.41 -0.32
CA SER A 82 15.12 11.53 -1.76
C SER A 82 13.80 11.25 -2.51
N ALA A 83 13.04 10.24 -2.09
CA ALA A 83 11.75 9.94 -2.70
C ALA A 83 10.72 11.05 -2.51
N VAL A 84 10.68 11.66 -1.33
CA VAL A 84 9.77 12.77 -1.02
C VAL A 84 10.20 14.03 -1.79
N GLU A 85 11.47 14.41 -1.74
CA GLU A 85 12.00 15.60 -2.41
C GLU A 85 11.81 15.54 -3.94
N GLN A 86 12.15 14.41 -4.57
CA GLN A 86 11.96 14.23 -6.00
C GLN A 86 10.47 14.27 -6.38
N THR A 87 9.59 13.64 -5.58
CA THR A 87 8.15 13.73 -5.84
C THR A 87 7.67 15.18 -5.80
N ILE A 88 8.11 15.96 -4.81
CA ILE A 88 7.71 17.38 -4.69
C ILE A 88 8.29 18.22 -5.82
N ALA A 89 9.53 17.99 -6.21
CA ALA A 89 10.18 18.71 -7.28
C ALA A 89 9.51 18.49 -8.65
N ASP A 90 9.14 17.24 -8.94
CA ASP A 90 8.64 16.85 -10.25
C ASP A 90 7.11 17.00 -10.37
N LEU A 91 6.35 16.70 -9.31
CA LEU A 91 4.88 16.66 -9.33
C LEU A 91 4.21 17.68 -8.42
N GLY A 92 4.97 18.38 -7.58
CA GLY A 92 4.45 19.31 -6.59
C GLY A 92 4.06 18.66 -5.25
N PRO A 93 3.41 19.42 -4.36
CA PRO A 93 3.11 18.99 -2.99
C PRO A 93 2.36 17.66 -2.96
N ILE A 94 2.76 16.75 -2.06
CA ILE A 94 2.15 15.43 -1.93
C ILE A 94 0.82 15.56 -1.19
N ASP A 95 -0.27 15.20 -1.86
CA ASP A 95 -1.63 15.19 -1.32
C ASP A 95 -2.03 13.80 -0.82
N ILE A 96 -1.55 12.75 -1.50
CA ILE A 96 -1.87 11.36 -1.21
C ILE A 96 -0.56 10.61 -0.92
N LEU A 97 -0.49 9.95 0.23
CA LEU A 97 0.63 9.10 0.61
C LEU A 97 0.16 7.66 0.77
N VAL A 98 0.64 6.77 -0.10
CA VAL A 98 0.35 5.34 -0.01
C VAL A 98 1.53 4.63 0.62
N LEU A 99 1.36 4.22 1.86
CA LEU A 99 2.33 3.48 2.66
C LEU A 99 2.32 2.01 2.25
N ASN A 100 3.44 1.53 1.75
CA ASN A 100 3.65 0.14 1.35
C ASN A 100 5.13 -0.22 1.49
N GLY A 101 5.43 -1.50 1.59
CA GLY A 101 6.80 -1.96 1.74
C GLY A 101 6.94 -3.47 1.53
N PRO A 102 8.16 -4.00 1.61
CA PRO A 102 8.40 -5.42 1.47
C PRO A 102 7.78 -6.23 2.60
N GLY A 103 7.41 -7.48 2.32
CA GLY A 103 6.98 -8.41 3.35
C GLY A 103 8.20 -9.10 4.01
N PRO A 104 8.21 -9.27 5.34
CA PRO A 104 9.25 -10.00 6.04
C PRO A 104 9.23 -11.49 5.71
N LYS A 105 10.29 -12.20 6.10
CA LYS A 105 10.36 -13.66 5.99
C LYS A 105 9.33 -14.32 6.91
N PRO A 106 8.75 -15.47 6.51
CA PRO A 106 7.92 -16.26 7.41
C PRO A 106 8.71 -16.77 8.62
N GLY A 107 8.03 -16.90 9.76
CA GLY A 107 8.59 -17.42 11.00
C GLY A 107 7.52 -17.66 12.05
N ALA A 108 7.73 -18.67 12.90
CA ALA A 108 6.83 -19.02 14.01
C ALA A 108 7.06 -18.10 15.22
N ALA A 109 6.00 -17.74 15.93
CA ALA A 109 6.08 -16.85 17.09
C ALA A 109 6.92 -17.41 18.24
N ALA A 110 6.86 -18.72 18.45
CA ALA A 110 7.57 -19.39 19.54
C ALA A 110 9.12 -19.38 19.38
N THR A 111 9.63 -19.06 18.20
CA THR A 111 11.08 -19.07 17.89
C THR A 111 11.60 -17.70 17.50
N LEU A 112 10.80 -16.63 17.66
CA LEU A 112 11.26 -15.26 17.39
C LEU A 112 12.32 -14.83 18.40
N SER A 113 13.41 -14.27 17.91
CA SER A 113 14.43 -13.59 18.70
C SER A 113 14.08 -12.11 18.93
N SER A 114 14.81 -11.45 19.82
CA SER A 114 14.71 -9.99 20.00
C SER A 114 15.10 -9.24 18.73
N GLU A 115 16.04 -9.77 17.95
CA GLU A 115 16.51 -9.23 16.66
C GLU A 115 15.40 -9.33 15.61
N ASP A 116 14.62 -10.41 15.59
CA ASP A 116 13.46 -10.56 14.70
C ASP A 116 12.40 -9.51 15.01
N ILE A 117 12.16 -9.21 16.27
CA ILE A 117 11.23 -8.15 16.71
C ILE A 117 11.77 -6.78 16.28
N ALA A 118 13.05 -6.48 16.49
CA ALA A 118 13.66 -5.24 16.03
C ALA A 118 13.54 -5.09 14.51
N ALA A 119 13.85 -6.15 13.75
CA ALA A 119 13.72 -6.18 12.30
C ALA A 119 12.27 -5.97 11.81
N ALA A 120 11.27 -6.40 12.58
CA ALA A 120 9.86 -6.11 12.25
C ALA A 120 9.59 -4.60 12.27
N PHE A 121 10.12 -3.87 13.26
CA PHE A 121 9.97 -2.42 13.35
C PHE A 121 10.80 -1.70 12.28
N ASP A 122 12.04 -2.13 12.05
CA ASP A 122 12.93 -1.54 11.04
C ASP A 122 12.35 -1.66 9.63
N LEU A 123 11.66 -2.76 9.34
CA LEU A 123 11.10 -3.00 8.00
C LEU A 123 9.69 -2.43 7.81
N LEU A 124 8.82 -2.51 8.83
CA LEU A 124 7.38 -2.30 8.68
C LEU A 124 6.85 -1.04 9.38
N VAL A 125 7.59 -0.48 10.35
CA VAL A 125 7.12 0.65 11.15
C VAL A 125 7.94 1.91 10.89
N LYS A 126 9.24 1.86 11.10
CA LYS A 126 10.12 3.04 10.99
C LYS A 126 10.08 3.70 9.60
N PRO A 127 10.15 2.98 8.47
CA PRO A 127 10.07 3.60 7.15
C PRO A 127 8.72 4.29 6.89
N GLN A 128 7.63 3.67 7.35
CA GLN A 128 6.30 4.23 7.18
C GLN A 128 6.11 5.50 8.04
N HIS A 129 6.60 5.46 9.27
CA HIS A 129 6.62 6.63 10.15
C HIS A 129 7.44 7.78 9.54
N ALA A 130 8.63 7.49 9.00
CA ALA A 130 9.49 8.49 8.38
C ALA A 130 8.80 9.15 7.17
N LEU A 131 8.19 8.36 6.27
CA LEU A 131 7.41 8.90 5.14
C LEU A 131 6.28 9.84 5.63
N VAL A 132 5.55 9.42 6.66
CA VAL A 132 4.50 10.26 7.27
C VAL A 132 5.09 11.55 7.82
N SER A 133 6.21 11.50 8.55
CA SER A 133 6.85 12.67 9.16
C SER A 133 7.29 13.72 8.13
N HIS A 134 7.74 13.29 6.95
CA HIS A 134 8.12 14.20 5.87
C HIS A 134 6.93 14.85 5.17
N VAL A 135 5.80 14.14 5.05
CA VAL A 135 4.67 14.57 4.20
C VAL A 135 3.56 15.25 5.00
N LEU A 136 3.32 14.81 6.22
CA LEU A 136 2.22 15.27 7.07
C LEU A 136 2.20 16.79 7.34
N PRO A 137 3.33 17.48 7.62
CA PRO A 137 3.29 18.92 7.86
C PRO A 137 2.65 19.70 6.72
N GLY A 138 3.02 19.41 5.48
CA GLY A 138 2.44 20.07 4.31
C GLY A 138 0.96 19.71 4.08
N MET A 139 0.53 18.49 4.39
CA MET A 139 -0.89 18.11 4.34
C MET A 139 -1.72 18.92 5.35
N ARG A 140 -1.23 19.05 6.58
CA ARG A 140 -1.88 19.83 7.65
C ARG A 140 -2.00 21.31 7.31
N GLU A 141 -0.92 21.91 6.79
CA GLU A 141 -0.90 23.31 6.36
C GLU A 141 -1.95 23.60 5.28
N ARG A 142 -2.06 22.71 4.28
CA ARG A 142 -3.04 22.83 3.20
C ARG A 142 -4.45 22.38 3.58
N ARG A 143 -4.64 21.85 4.80
CA ARG A 143 -5.90 21.28 5.30
C ARG A 143 -6.49 20.24 4.33
N TRP A 144 -5.63 19.43 3.75
CA TRP A 144 -6.00 18.33 2.87
C TRP A 144 -4.90 17.28 2.83
N GLY A 145 -5.25 16.05 3.09
CA GLY A 145 -4.32 14.92 2.98
C GLY A 145 -5.03 13.57 3.04
N ARG A 146 -4.46 12.59 2.35
CA ARG A 146 -4.90 11.20 2.39
C ARG A 146 -3.71 10.28 2.62
N ILE A 147 -3.69 9.61 3.75
CA ILE A 147 -2.66 8.61 4.10
C ILE A 147 -3.34 7.25 4.09
N LEU A 148 -2.93 6.39 3.17
CA LEU A 148 -3.44 5.03 3.03
C LEU A 148 -2.32 4.02 3.24
N ALA A 149 -2.46 3.13 4.22
CA ALA A 149 -1.50 2.05 4.41
C ALA A 149 -2.03 0.72 3.82
N ILE A 150 -1.20 0.08 3.01
CA ILE A 150 -1.42 -1.30 2.59
C ILE A 150 -1.06 -2.23 3.76
N GLY A 151 -2.10 -2.68 4.44
CA GLY A 151 -1.96 -3.52 5.62
C GLY A 151 -1.85 -5.02 5.32
N SER A 152 -2.51 -5.80 6.15
CA SER A 152 -2.66 -7.26 6.03
C SER A 152 -3.89 -7.71 6.79
N SER A 153 -4.55 -8.75 6.34
CA SER A 153 -5.57 -9.46 7.12
C SER A 153 -5.02 -9.95 8.47
N GLY A 154 -3.71 -10.15 8.58
CA GLY A 154 -3.03 -10.49 9.83
C GLY A 154 -3.10 -9.43 10.95
N VAL A 155 -3.52 -8.20 10.64
CA VAL A 155 -3.81 -7.16 11.64
C VAL A 155 -5.07 -7.51 12.44
N THR A 156 -6.08 -8.06 11.78
CA THR A 156 -7.36 -8.45 12.40
C THR A 156 -7.34 -9.89 12.91
N ALA A 157 -6.74 -10.81 12.13
CA ALA A 157 -6.62 -12.22 12.46
C ALA A 157 -5.19 -12.69 12.16
N PRO A 158 -4.31 -12.83 13.18
CA PRO A 158 -2.91 -13.21 12.99
C PRO A 158 -2.76 -14.48 12.16
N LEU A 159 -1.94 -14.40 11.12
CA LEU A 159 -1.70 -15.50 10.19
C LEU A 159 -0.63 -16.45 10.74
N PRO A 160 -0.84 -17.77 10.72
CA PRO A 160 0.16 -18.75 11.16
C PRO A 160 1.48 -18.60 10.39
N ASN A 161 2.61 -18.77 11.09
CA ASN A 161 3.95 -18.70 10.51
C ASN A 161 4.33 -17.35 9.87
N LEU A 162 3.66 -16.26 10.28
CA LEU A 162 3.95 -14.89 9.85
C LEU A 162 4.14 -13.95 11.05
N ALA A 163 4.77 -14.41 12.11
CA ALA A 163 4.85 -13.70 13.38
C ALA A 163 5.51 -12.32 13.26
N VAL A 164 6.64 -12.19 12.56
CA VAL A 164 7.30 -10.90 12.29
C VAL A 164 6.36 -9.92 11.60
N SER A 165 5.65 -10.40 10.56
CA SER A 165 4.69 -9.58 9.82
C SER A 165 3.49 -9.17 10.68
N ASN A 166 2.92 -10.10 11.45
CA ASN A 166 1.79 -9.81 12.33
C ASN A 166 2.17 -8.75 13.37
N THR A 167 3.34 -8.88 14.02
CA THR A 167 3.85 -7.94 15.02
C THR A 167 4.05 -6.55 14.45
N GLY A 168 4.83 -6.40 13.38
CA GLY A 168 5.13 -5.09 12.81
C GLY A 168 3.90 -4.40 12.21
N ARG A 169 3.00 -5.15 11.56
CA ARG A 169 1.78 -4.58 10.99
C ARG A 169 0.74 -4.20 12.04
N ALA A 170 0.66 -4.93 13.15
CA ALA A 170 -0.18 -4.54 14.28
C ALA A 170 0.34 -3.27 14.96
N ALA A 171 1.66 -3.15 15.13
CA ALA A 171 2.28 -1.94 15.65
C ALA A 171 2.02 -0.72 14.75
N LEU A 172 2.19 -0.88 13.44
CA LEU A 172 1.88 0.18 12.45
C LEU A 172 0.39 0.55 12.51
N ALA A 173 -0.51 -0.42 12.61
CA ALA A 173 -1.95 -0.16 12.69
C ALA A 173 -2.32 0.66 13.94
N GLY A 174 -1.71 0.35 15.10
CA GLY A 174 -1.87 1.13 16.32
C GLY A 174 -1.40 2.58 16.15
N TYR A 175 -0.21 2.78 15.58
CA TYR A 175 0.32 4.11 15.27
C TYR A 175 -0.62 4.90 14.36
N LEU A 176 -1.01 4.33 13.23
CA LEU A 176 -1.88 5.01 12.26
C LEU A 176 -3.27 5.29 12.78
N LYS A 177 -3.81 4.43 13.65
CA LYS A 177 -5.11 4.67 14.31
C LYS A 177 -5.05 5.87 15.26
N THR A 178 -3.97 6.00 16.02
CA THR A 178 -3.74 7.15 16.91
C THR A 178 -3.59 8.42 16.08
N LEU A 179 -2.74 8.38 15.04
CA LEU A 179 -2.52 9.51 14.15
C LEU A 179 -3.82 9.99 13.49
N ALA A 180 -4.68 9.07 13.06
CA ALA A 180 -5.98 9.41 12.44
C ALA A 180 -6.84 10.31 13.31
N ALA A 181 -6.86 10.08 14.63
CA ALA A 181 -7.61 10.89 15.58
C ALA A 181 -6.99 12.28 15.77
N GLU A 182 -5.66 12.35 15.79
CA GLU A 182 -4.92 13.59 16.06
C GLU A 182 -4.96 14.58 14.88
N VAL A 183 -5.00 14.08 13.63
CA VAL A 183 -4.94 14.92 12.42
C VAL A 183 -6.30 15.16 11.75
N ALA A 184 -7.39 14.61 12.30
CA ALA A 184 -8.72 14.74 11.72
C ALA A 184 -9.19 16.20 11.62
N LEU A 185 -8.85 17.06 12.59
CA LEU A 185 -9.16 18.49 12.55
C LEU A 185 -8.42 19.23 11.44
N ASP A 186 -7.32 18.69 10.94
CA ASP A 186 -6.55 19.25 9.83
C ASP A 186 -7.05 18.74 8.45
N GLU A 187 -8.20 18.05 8.41
CA GLU A 187 -8.82 17.47 7.21
C GLU A 187 -7.94 16.39 6.53
N VAL A 188 -7.03 15.79 7.29
CA VAL A 188 -6.19 14.66 6.89
C VAL A 188 -6.83 13.36 7.34
N THR A 189 -7.06 12.42 6.41
CA THR A 189 -7.54 11.07 6.75
C THR A 189 -6.41 10.06 6.72
N VAL A 190 -6.44 9.11 7.65
CA VAL A 190 -5.44 8.04 7.76
C VAL A 190 -6.18 6.70 7.87
N ASN A 191 -6.03 5.84 6.86
CA ASN A 191 -6.75 4.58 6.78
C ASN A 191 -5.84 3.41 6.43
N LEU A 192 -6.28 2.20 6.77
CA LEU A 192 -5.63 0.95 6.34
C LEU A 192 -6.55 0.21 5.38
N LEU A 193 -5.96 -0.37 4.33
CA LEU A 193 -6.63 -1.32 3.46
C LEU A 193 -5.98 -2.70 3.64
N LEU A 194 -6.77 -3.67 4.09
CA LEU A 194 -6.30 -5.00 4.48
C LEU A 194 -6.57 -6.00 3.36
N PRO A 195 -5.54 -6.43 2.60
CA PRO A 195 -5.72 -7.44 1.58
C PRO A 195 -5.97 -8.82 2.19
N GLY A 196 -6.84 -9.59 1.56
CA GLY A 196 -6.84 -11.03 1.66
C GLY A 196 -5.83 -11.66 0.70
N ARG A 197 -6.24 -12.70 -0.01
CA ARG A 197 -5.46 -13.34 -1.08
C ARG A 197 -5.72 -12.64 -2.41
N ILE A 198 -4.87 -11.69 -2.77
CA ILE A 198 -4.91 -10.99 -4.06
C ILE A 198 -3.84 -11.60 -4.99
N ALA A 199 -4.19 -11.86 -6.25
CA ALA A 199 -3.33 -12.49 -7.25
C ALA A 199 -2.13 -11.58 -7.62
N THR A 200 -1.07 -11.67 -6.83
CA THR A 200 0.18 -10.93 -6.99
C THR A 200 1.36 -11.88 -6.96
N GLU A 201 2.50 -11.46 -7.51
CA GLU A 201 3.75 -12.22 -7.44
C GLU A 201 4.10 -12.66 -6.00
N ARG A 202 3.85 -11.80 -5.01
CA ARG A 202 4.08 -12.12 -3.59
C ARG A 202 3.22 -13.29 -3.11
N VAL A 203 1.95 -13.35 -3.49
CA VAL A 203 1.06 -14.44 -3.12
C VAL A 203 1.50 -15.74 -3.81
N THR A 204 1.89 -15.66 -5.08
CA THR A 204 2.45 -16.81 -5.82
C THR A 204 3.73 -17.35 -5.14
N GLN A 205 4.64 -16.46 -4.72
CA GLN A 205 5.84 -16.86 -3.97
C GLN A 205 5.51 -17.55 -2.64
N LEU A 206 4.51 -17.05 -1.91
CA LEU A 206 4.05 -17.66 -0.66
C LEU A 206 3.44 -19.04 -0.89
N ASP A 207 2.67 -19.20 -1.96
CA ASP A 207 2.06 -20.47 -2.33
C ASP A 207 3.12 -21.50 -2.76
N HIS A 208 4.12 -21.09 -3.55
CA HIS A 208 5.28 -21.95 -3.86
C HIS A 208 6.05 -22.38 -2.61
N ALA A 209 6.31 -21.45 -1.69
CA ALA A 209 6.98 -21.77 -0.44
C ALA A 209 6.17 -22.74 0.44
N ALA A 210 4.84 -22.60 0.45
CA ALA A 210 3.93 -23.51 1.14
C ALA A 210 3.94 -24.91 0.50
N ALA A 211 3.88 -24.98 -0.84
CA ALA A 211 3.93 -26.25 -1.59
C ALA A 211 5.23 -27.02 -1.28
N LYS A 212 6.39 -26.34 -1.35
CA LYS A 212 7.68 -26.93 -1.01
C LYS A 212 7.73 -27.45 0.43
N ARG A 213 7.25 -26.66 1.41
CA ARG A 213 7.27 -27.04 2.82
C ARG A 213 6.37 -28.25 3.11
N ARG A 214 5.23 -28.38 2.40
CA ARG A 214 4.24 -29.44 2.60
C ARG A 214 4.45 -30.67 1.70
N GLY A 215 5.41 -30.62 0.75
CA GLY A 215 5.64 -31.70 -0.21
C GLY A 215 4.45 -31.94 -1.15
N THR A 216 3.75 -30.87 -1.55
CA THR A 216 2.57 -30.93 -2.43
C THR A 216 2.73 -30.01 -3.63
N THR A 217 1.76 -29.97 -4.54
CA THR A 217 1.81 -29.12 -5.74
C THR A 217 1.37 -27.67 -5.41
N LEU A 218 1.78 -26.71 -6.25
CA LEU A 218 1.28 -25.34 -6.21
C LEU A 218 -0.25 -25.29 -6.36
N GLU A 219 -0.76 -26.14 -7.25
CA GLU A 219 -2.17 -26.21 -7.59
C GLU A 219 -3.03 -26.66 -6.40
N ASP A 220 -2.55 -27.65 -5.63
CA ASP A 220 -3.19 -28.10 -4.39
C ASP A 220 -3.24 -27.00 -3.35
N ILE A 221 -2.12 -26.27 -3.15
CA ILE A 221 -2.07 -25.13 -2.22
C ILE A 221 -3.07 -24.04 -2.62
N GLN A 222 -3.13 -23.70 -3.90
CA GLN A 222 -4.06 -22.69 -4.40
C GLN A 222 -5.51 -23.14 -4.29
N LEU A 223 -5.80 -24.42 -4.57
CA LEU A 223 -7.13 -24.99 -4.42
C LEU A 223 -7.59 -24.96 -2.96
N GLU A 224 -6.74 -25.40 -2.04
CA GLU A 224 -7.04 -25.34 -0.61
C GLU A 224 -7.23 -23.90 -0.13
N SER A 225 -6.37 -22.99 -0.55
CA SER A 225 -6.46 -21.58 -0.21
C SER A 225 -7.79 -20.97 -0.68
N ARG A 226 -8.20 -21.25 -1.93
CA ARG A 226 -9.50 -20.79 -2.48
C ARG A 226 -10.68 -21.35 -1.70
N LYS A 227 -10.60 -22.57 -1.17
CA LYS A 227 -11.66 -23.18 -0.34
C LYS A 227 -11.86 -22.41 0.98
N THR A 228 -10.86 -21.74 1.51
CA THR A 228 -10.98 -20.95 2.75
C THR A 228 -11.64 -19.58 2.52
N ILE A 229 -11.61 -19.06 1.29
CA ILE A 229 -12.18 -17.77 0.93
C ILE A 229 -13.66 -17.96 0.56
N PRO A 230 -14.61 -17.25 1.18
CA PRO A 230 -16.03 -17.35 0.80
C PRO A 230 -16.29 -17.08 -0.69
N ALA A 231 -15.60 -16.10 -1.29
CA ALA A 231 -15.67 -15.81 -2.72
C ALA A 231 -15.05 -16.89 -3.62
N ARG A 232 -14.39 -17.94 -3.06
CA ARG A 232 -13.81 -19.10 -3.75
C ARG A 232 -12.76 -18.80 -4.80
N ARG A 233 -12.18 -17.61 -4.78
CA ARG A 233 -11.10 -17.19 -5.68
C ARG A 233 -10.15 -16.24 -4.97
N TYR A 234 -8.99 -16.02 -5.56
CA TYR A 234 -8.17 -14.87 -5.23
C TYR A 234 -8.81 -13.61 -5.81
N GLY A 235 -8.62 -12.46 -5.15
CA GLY A 235 -8.99 -11.17 -5.70
C GLY A 235 -7.99 -10.74 -6.78
N GLU A 236 -8.46 -9.94 -7.72
CA GLU A 236 -7.58 -9.33 -8.72
C GLU A 236 -6.95 -8.04 -8.18
N PRO A 237 -5.74 -7.66 -8.62
CA PRO A 237 -5.10 -6.41 -8.19
C PRO A 237 -5.98 -5.17 -8.36
N ALA A 238 -6.77 -5.09 -9.43
CA ALA A 238 -7.70 -3.99 -9.67
C ALA A 238 -8.82 -3.91 -8.61
N GLU A 239 -9.27 -5.05 -8.08
CA GLU A 239 -10.28 -5.09 -7.01
C GLU A 239 -9.73 -4.55 -5.68
N PHE A 240 -8.40 -4.52 -5.51
CA PHE A 240 -7.74 -3.86 -4.39
C PHE A 240 -7.46 -2.38 -4.67
N GLY A 241 -7.15 -2.03 -5.92
CA GLY A 241 -6.90 -0.64 -6.34
C GLY A 241 -8.14 0.24 -6.20
N ALA A 242 -9.31 -0.26 -6.56
CA ALA A 242 -10.56 0.52 -6.54
C ALA A 242 -10.93 1.07 -5.13
N PRO A 243 -11.05 0.25 -4.07
CA PRO A 243 -11.28 0.76 -2.72
C PRO A 243 -10.11 1.61 -2.19
N ALA A 244 -8.87 1.40 -2.66
CA ALA A 244 -7.75 2.26 -2.32
C ALA A 244 -7.95 3.68 -2.87
N ALA A 245 -8.29 3.82 -4.14
CA ALA A 245 -8.61 5.11 -4.76
C ALA A 245 -9.80 5.80 -4.07
N PHE A 246 -10.85 5.04 -3.73
CA PHE A 246 -11.98 5.57 -2.96
C PHE A 246 -11.55 6.11 -1.60
N LEU A 247 -10.75 5.38 -0.81
CA LEU A 247 -10.27 5.87 0.49
C LEU A 247 -9.37 7.10 0.38
N CYS A 248 -8.73 7.32 -0.77
CA CYS A 248 -7.95 8.52 -1.07
C CYS A 248 -8.78 9.67 -1.66
N SER A 249 -10.09 9.51 -1.83
CA SER A 249 -10.98 10.45 -2.53
C SER A 249 -11.51 11.58 -1.64
N ALA A 250 -12.12 12.59 -2.27
CA ALA A 250 -12.85 13.64 -1.58
C ALA A 250 -14.13 13.09 -0.91
N PRO A 251 -14.96 12.23 -1.56
CA PRO A 251 -16.11 11.57 -0.92
C PRO A 251 -15.77 10.78 0.35
N ALA A 252 -14.54 10.29 0.50
CA ALA A 252 -14.09 9.56 1.70
C ALA A 252 -13.61 10.47 2.84
N SER A 253 -13.83 11.79 2.78
CA SER A 253 -13.32 12.77 3.77
C SER A 253 -13.81 12.54 5.21
N TYR A 254 -14.92 11.82 5.41
CA TYR A 254 -15.43 11.47 6.75
C TYR A 254 -15.04 10.04 7.18
N ILE A 255 -14.17 9.37 6.41
CA ILE A 255 -13.67 8.02 6.70
C ILE A 255 -12.21 8.16 7.14
N THR A 256 -11.95 8.04 8.44
CA THR A 256 -10.60 8.08 9.01
C THR A 256 -10.42 7.05 10.14
N GLY A 257 -9.24 6.49 10.27
CA GLY A 257 -8.91 5.47 11.28
C GLY A 257 -9.58 4.12 11.03
N VAL A 258 -10.06 3.83 9.81
CA VAL A 258 -10.66 2.54 9.44
C VAL A 258 -9.59 1.54 8.98
N ALA A 259 -9.83 0.26 9.26
CA ALA A 259 -9.12 -0.87 8.69
C ALA A 259 -10.09 -1.64 7.77
N LEU A 260 -10.19 -1.19 6.52
CA LEU A 260 -11.11 -1.76 5.53
C LEU A 260 -10.55 -3.08 4.99
N ARG A 261 -11.35 -4.13 4.96
CA ARG A 261 -10.97 -5.43 4.40
C ARG A 261 -11.33 -5.52 2.92
N CYS A 262 -10.37 -5.99 2.12
CA CYS A 262 -10.54 -6.35 0.71
C CYS A 262 -10.05 -7.81 0.57
N ASP A 263 -10.88 -8.78 1.02
CA ASP A 263 -10.44 -10.14 1.31
C ASP A 263 -11.38 -11.26 0.83
N GLY A 264 -12.45 -10.92 0.09
CA GLY A 264 -13.42 -11.89 -0.40
C GLY A 264 -14.19 -12.61 0.72
N GLY A 265 -14.26 -12.00 1.91
CA GLY A 265 -14.92 -12.56 3.09
C GLY A 265 -14.03 -13.51 3.90
N LEU A 266 -12.71 -13.51 3.68
CA LEU A 266 -11.77 -14.42 4.35
C LEU A 266 -11.83 -14.31 5.88
N ILE A 267 -11.87 -13.08 6.40
CA ILE A 267 -11.99 -12.81 7.84
C ILE A 267 -13.47 -12.81 8.23
N ARG A 268 -13.84 -13.72 9.11
CA ARG A 268 -15.25 -13.98 9.49
C ARG A 268 -15.76 -13.13 10.65
N SER A 269 -14.87 -12.48 11.41
CA SER A 269 -15.28 -11.55 12.48
C SER A 269 -15.83 -10.25 11.90
N LEU A 270 -16.75 -9.60 12.62
CA LEU A 270 -17.23 -8.25 12.33
C LEU A 270 -16.16 -7.21 12.70
#